data_e30991d92900926c08c50a9b4d57bfab
#
_entry.id   e30991d92900926c08c50a9b4d57bfab
#
_cell.length_a   1.000
_cell.length_b   1.000
_cell.length_c   1.000
_cell.angle_alpha   90.00
_cell.angle_beta   90.00
_cell.angle_gamma   90.00
#
_symmetry.space_group_name_H-M   'P 1'
#
loop_
_entity.id
_entity.type
_entity.pdbx_description
1 polymer ?
#
loop_
_entity_poly.entity_id
_entity_poly.type
_entity_poly.pdbx_seq_one_letter_code
_entity_poly.pdbx_strand_id
1 'polypeptide(L)'
;MKKGIQFLFAIAILVSVASCNNSKAVAYQKDNGSGGYTEEKVSNDTYTIGFDGNEYNKKDKTYDYALLRAAELGQKNGFDYFAILSTVNDKVLEKSNSYTKLDNNDTWLKIKYFKKDRPIKYQTVYEPSVVIKDLHKKYKIKN
;
A
#
# COMPACT_ATOMS: atom_id res chain seq x y z
N MET A 1 -58.70 11.77 -48.05
CA MET A 1 -57.70 12.59 -47.40
C MET A 1 -57.80 12.44 -45.88
N LYS A 2 -56.97 11.62 -45.32
CA LYS A 2 -56.83 11.54 -43.85
C LYS A 2 -55.32 11.43 -43.54
N LYS A 3 -54.78 12.52 -43.00
CA LYS A 3 -53.40 12.57 -42.59
C LYS A 3 -53.27 11.87 -41.25
N GLY A 4 -52.57 10.72 -41.29
CA GLY A 4 -52.18 10.01 -40.07
C GLY A 4 -51.01 10.71 -39.44
N ILE A 5 -51.21 11.21 -38.23
CA ILE A 5 -50.17 11.74 -37.38
C ILE A 5 -49.45 10.54 -36.72
N GLN A 6 -48.23 10.26 -37.16
CA GLN A 6 -47.38 9.29 -36.49
C GLN A 6 -46.77 9.95 -35.26
N PHE A 7 -47.23 9.56 -34.09
CA PHE A 7 -46.55 9.87 -32.83
C PHE A 7 -45.32 8.99 -32.71
N LEU A 8 -44.16 9.57 -32.95
CA LEU A 8 -42.89 8.98 -32.59
C LEU A 8 -42.70 9.09 -31.08
N PHE A 9 -42.99 8.04 -30.37
CA PHE A 9 -42.57 7.88 -28.97
C PHE A 9 -41.04 7.63 -28.94
N ALA A 10 -40.29 8.70 -28.71
CA ALA A 10 -38.89 8.61 -28.37
C ALA A 10 -38.80 8.13 -26.91
N ILE A 11 -38.59 6.82 -26.75
CA ILE A 11 -38.23 6.22 -25.45
C ILE A 11 -36.80 6.62 -25.15
N ALA A 12 -36.63 7.68 -24.36
CA ALA A 12 -35.37 8.02 -23.76
C ALA A 12 -35.02 6.93 -22.70
N ILE A 13 -34.20 5.97 -23.08
CA ILE A 13 -33.61 5.01 -22.15
C ILE A 13 -32.60 5.80 -21.32
N LEU A 14 -33.01 6.22 -20.13
CA LEU A 14 -32.08 6.67 -19.10
C LEU A 14 -31.27 5.44 -18.67
N VAL A 15 -30.08 5.29 -19.25
CA VAL A 15 -29.06 4.40 -18.70
C VAL A 15 -28.57 5.06 -17.42
N SER A 16 -29.21 4.71 -16.30
CA SER A 16 -28.67 4.98 -14.98
C SER A 16 -27.43 4.10 -14.84
N VAL A 17 -26.25 4.67 -15.13
CA VAL A 17 -24.97 4.13 -14.69
C VAL A 17 -24.98 4.13 -13.17
N ALA A 18 -25.45 3.03 -12.59
CA ALA A 18 -25.21 2.75 -11.19
C ALA A 18 -23.71 2.68 -11.01
N SER A 19 -23.12 3.81 -10.62
CA SER A 19 -21.76 3.86 -10.12
C SER A 19 -21.75 3.01 -8.83
N CYS A 20 -21.51 1.71 -8.98
CA CYS A 20 -21.16 0.87 -7.85
C CYS A 20 -19.79 1.38 -7.34
N ASN A 21 -19.82 2.33 -6.42
CA ASN A 21 -18.69 2.60 -5.55
C ASN A 21 -18.48 1.33 -4.71
N ASN A 22 -17.78 0.35 -5.28
CA ASN A 22 -17.26 -0.79 -4.55
C ASN A 22 -16.09 -0.27 -3.72
N SER A 23 -16.42 0.36 -2.60
CA SER A 23 -15.46 0.77 -1.58
C SER A 23 -14.79 -0.48 -1.03
N LYS A 24 -13.56 -0.74 -1.47
CA LYS A 24 -12.75 -1.90 -1.10
C LYS A 24 -11.47 -1.44 -0.42
N ALA A 25 -10.95 -2.30 0.45
CA ALA A 25 -9.60 -2.13 0.98
C ALA A 25 -8.58 -1.99 -0.16
N VAL A 26 -7.62 -1.08 0.00
CA VAL A 26 -6.50 -0.94 -0.94
C VAL A 26 -5.74 -2.26 -0.99
N ALA A 27 -5.57 -2.79 -2.19
CA ALA A 27 -4.79 -4.01 -2.43
C ALA A 27 -3.28 -3.71 -2.37
N TYR A 28 -2.46 -4.77 -2.27
CA TYR A 28 -1.02 -4.61 -2.39
C TYR A 28 -0.65 -4.16 -3.79
N GLN A 29 -0.27 -2.91 -3.91
CA GLN A 29 0.10 -2.24 -5.16
C GLN A 29 1.03 -1.05 -4.87
N LYS A 30 1.73 -0.57 -5.90
CA LYS A 30 2.41 0.71 -5.81
C LYS A 30 1.37 1.82 -5.70
N ASP A 31 1.65 2.84 -4.89
CA ASP A 31 0.76 3.99 -4.77
C ASP A 31 0.53 4.65 -6.14
N ASN A 32 -0.73 4.89 -6.46
CA ASN A 32 -1.21 5.50 -7.70
C ASN A 32 -2.13 6.71 -7.44
N GLY A 33 -2.08 7.26 -6.21
CA GLY A 33 -2.96 8.33 -5.76
C GLY A 33 -4.26 7.83 -5.11
N SER A 34 -4.49 6.51 -5.09
CA SER A 34 -5.63 5.88 -4.40
C SER A 34 -5.18 4.98 -3.25
N GLY A 35 -3.92 5.06 -2.88
CA GLY A 35 -3.28 4.24 -1.86
C GLY A 35 -2.38 3.14 -2.44
N GLY A 36 -1.56 2.58 -1.58
CA GLY A 36 -0.57 1.58 -1.92
C GLY A 36 0.77 1.81 -1.22
N TYR A 37 1.80 1.08 -1.63
CA TYR A 37 3.12 1.24 -1.04
C TYR A 37 3.91 2.38 -1.68
N THR A 38 4.70 3.05 -0.83
CA THR A 38 5.69 4.06 -1.20
C THR A 38 7.04 3.70 -0.61
N GLU A 39 8.11 4.21 -1.20
CA GLU A 39 9.47 4.00 -0.72
C GLU A 39 10.30 5.28 -0.91
N GLU A 40 11.03 5.66 0.13
CA GLU A 40 11.94 6.78 0.12
C GLU A 40 13.32 6.33 0.61
N LYS A 41 14.34 6.56 -0.21
CA LYS A 41 15.73 6.26 0.17
C LYS A 41 16.26 7.34 1.10
N VAL A 42 16.63 6.95 2.32
CA VAL A 42 17.25 7.85 3.32
C VAL A 42 18.77 7.81 3.21
N SER A 43 19.34 6.61 3.01
CA SER A 43 20.78 6.39 2.79
C SER A 43 21.00 5.14 1.95
N ASN A 44 22.24 4.70 1.77
CA ASN A 44 22.54 3.53 0.94
C ASN A 44 21.91 2.22 1.44
N ASP A 45 21.62 2.12 2.73
CA ASP A 45 21.09 0.94 3.39
C ASP A 45 19.87 1.24 4.27
N THR A 46 19.33 2.46 4.21
CA THR A 46 18.20 2.87 5.04
C THR A 46 17.10 3.48 4.17
N TYR A 47 15.88 3.02 4.37
CA TYR A 47 14.71 3.44 3.63
C TYR A 47 13.53 3.72 4.56
N THR A 48 12.64 4.60 4.14
CA THR A 48 11.31 4.72 4.71
C THR A 48 10.34 4.05 3.74
N ILE A 49 9.59 3.07 4.23
CA ILE A 49 8.59 2.32 3.46
C ILE A 49 7.23 2.65 4.04
N GLY A 50 6.32 3.12 3.20
CA GLY A 50 4.94 3.42 3.55
C GLY A 50 3.96 2.45 2.89
N PHE A 51 2.80 2.30 3.50
CA PHE A 51 1.61 1.78 2.86
C PHE A 51 0.42 2.64 3.26
N ASP A 52 -0.16 3.33 2.28
CA ASP A 52 -1.35 4.15 2.46
C ASP A 52 -2.58 3.28 2.22
N GLY A 53 -3.31 3.03 3.29
CA GLY A 53 -4.56 2.30 3.28
C GLY A 53 -5.76 3.24 3.17
N ASN A 54 -6.95 2.66 3.23
CA ASN A 54 -8.20 3.39 3.38
C ASN A 54 -8.98 2.85 4.59
N GLU A 55 -10.16 3.36 4.83
CA GLU A 55 -11.04 2.96 5.95
C GLU A 55 -11.38 1.47 5.97
N TYR A 56 -11.24 0.76 4.84
CA TYR A 56 -11.49 -0.69 4.72
C TYR A 56 -10.25 -1.54 4.98
N ASN A 57 -9.07 -0.94 5.08
CA ASN A 57 -7.86 -1.65 5.44
C ASN A 57 -7.79 -1.83 6.97
N LYS A 58 -7.42 -3.03 7.41
CA LYS A 58 -7.06 -3.27 8.81
C LYS A 58 -5.59 -2.86 9.03
N LYS A 59 -5.27 -2.30 10.20
CA LYS A 59 -3.93 -1.84 10.56
C LYS A 59 -2.86 -2.94 10.41
N ASP A 60 -3.17 -4.15 10.84
CA ASP A 60 -2.24 -5.29 10.71
C ASP A 60 -1.94 -5.60 9.23
N LYS A 61 -2.91 -5.40 8.35
CA LYS A 61 -2.73 -5.64 6.92
C LYS A 61 -1.86 -4.58 6.27
N THR A 62 -2.03 -3.30 6.63
CA THR A 62 -1.18 -2.23 6.11
C THR A 62 0.25 -2.35 6.61
N TYR A 63 0.43 -2.79 7.86
CA TYR A 63 1.75 -3.14 8.40
C TYR A 63 2.42 -4.28 7.61
N ASP A 64 1.71 -5.38 7.39
CA ASP A 64 2.21 -6.51 6.62
C ASP A 64 2.55 -6.12 5.17
N TYR A 65 1.77 -5.25 4.57
CA TYR A 65 2.04 -4.76 3.22
C TYR A 65 3.28 -3.85 3.16
N ALA A 66 3.48 -2.97 4.15
CA ALA A 66 4.72 -2.21 4.26
C ALA A 66 5.93 -3.12 4.51
N LEU A 67 5.78 -4.14 5.36
CA LEU A 67 6.82 -5.14 5.63
C LEU A 67 7.15 -5.98 4.39
N LEU A 68 6.14 -6.38 3.62
CA LEU A 68 6.33 -7.08 2.34
C LEU A 68 7.14 -6.22 1.36
N ARG A 69 6.79 -4.94 1.23
CA ARG A 69 7.55 -4.04 0.35
C ARG A 69 8.98 -3.86 0.80
N ALA A 70 9.22 -3.75 2.12
CA ALA A 70 10.57 -3.72 2.67
C ALA A 70 11.37 -4.97 2.29
N ALA A 71 10.77 -6.14 2.38
CA ALA A 71 11.41 -7.40 2.00
C ALA A 71 11.71 -7.48 0.49
N GLU A 72 10.75 -7.13 -0.37
CA GLU A 72 10.95 -7.11 -1.83
C GLU A 72 12.06 -6.15 -2.25
N LEU A 73 12.09 -4.95 -1.65
CA LEU A 73 13.14 -3.96 -1.92
C LEU A 73 14.51 -4.47 -1.45
N GLY A 74 14.55 -5.12 -0.28
CA GLY A 74 15.75 -5.75 0.25
C GLY A 74 16.30 -6.83 -0.68
N GLN A 75 15.45 -7.75 -1.13
CA GLN A 75 15.81 -8.81 -2.07
C GLN A 75 16.28 -8.24 -3.41
N LYS A 76 15.57 -7.26 -3.96
CA LYS A 76 15.92 -6.61 -5.23
C LYS A 76 17.30 -5.95 -5.19
N ASN A 77 17.69 -5.39 -4.04
CA ASN A 77 18.98 -4.71 -3.86
C ASN A 77 20.09 -5.63 -3.31
N GLY A 78 19.84 -6.92 -3.20
CA GLY A 78 20.83 -7.92 -2.74
C GLY A 78 21.20 -7.77 -1.27
N PHE A 79 20.24 -7.43 -0.42
CA PHE A 79 20.40 -7.46 1.02
C PHE A 79 19.91 -8.79 1.58
N ASP A 80 20.62 -9.31 2.57
CA ASP A 80 20.33 -10.60 3.18
C ASP A 80 19.40 -10.49 4.40
N TYR A 81 19.46 -9.34 5.08
CA TYR A 81 18.68 -9.06 6.28
C TYR A 81 18.18 -7.63 6.32
N PHE A 82 17.12 -7.40 7.08
CA PHE A 82 16.69 -6.06 7.47
C PHE A 82 16.11 -6.02 8.87
N ALA A 83 16.16 -4.84 9.48
CA ALA A 83 15.52 -4.56 10.76
C ALA A 83 14.66 -3.30 10.66
N ILE A 84 13.59 -3.24 11.45
CA ILE A 84 12.75 -2.06 11.60
C ILE A 84 13.36 -1.19 12.68
N LEU A 85 13.76 0.03 12.33
CA LEU A 85 14.31 1.01 13.26
C LEU A 85 13.21 1.73 14.04
N SER A 86 12.11 2.03 13.36
CA SER A 86 10.93 2.66 13.94
C SER A 86 9.70 2.39 13.11
N THR A 87 8.55 2.30 13.78
CA THR A 87 7.23 2.28 13.16
C THR A 87 6.59 3.62 13.44
N VAL A 88 6.15 4.31 12.39
CA VAL A 88 5.46 5.59 12.53
C VAL A 88 4.00 5.35 12.19
N ASN A 89 3.20 5.19 13.23
CA ASN A 89 1.76 5.06 13.10
C ASN A 89 1.05 6.43 13.04
N ASP A 90 1.78 7.50 13.44
CA ASP A 90 1.30 8.87 13.48
C ASP A 90 2.42 9.79 12.98
N LYS A 91 2.69 9.76 11.67
CA LYS A 91 3.64 10.71 11.11
C LYS A 91 3.01 12.08 11.02
N VAL A 92 3.36 12.95 11.95
CA VAL A 92 3.42 14.38 11.68
C VAL A 92 4.53 14.54 10.64
N LEU A 93 4.16 14.62 9.38
CA LEU A 93 5.11 14.98 8.33
C LEU A 93 5.50 16.44 8.57
N GLU A 94 6.65 16.68 9.19
CA GLU A 94 7.32 17.99 9.24
C GLU A 94 7.82 18.39 7.85
N LYS A 95 6.99 18.26 6.81
CA LYS A 95 7.27 18.84 5.51
C LYS A 95 6.07 19.66 5.09
N SER A 96 6.20 20.96 5.29
CA SER A 96 5.23 22.00 4.96
C SER A 96 4.16 22.21 6.04
N ASN A 97 3.83 23.48 6.29
CA ASN A 97 2.84 23.99 7.26
C ASN A 97 1.40 23.45 7.10
N SER A 98 1.25 22.22 6.68
CA SER A 98 -0.01 21.53 6.50
C SER A 98 0.02 20.25 7.32
N TYR A 99 -0.69 20.25 8.45
CA TYR A 99 -0.93 19.05 9.24
C TYR A 99 -1.89 18.14 8.46
N THR A 100 -1.36 17.22 7.68
CA THR A 100 -2.17 16.14 7.13
C THR A 100 -2.35 15.10 8.22
N LYS A 101 -3.55 15.03 8.78
CA LYS A 101 -3.93 13.95 9.69
C LYS A 101 -3.87 12.65 8.88
N LEU A 102 -2.93 11.78 9.23
CA LEU A 102 -2.87 10.44 8.64
C LEU A 102 -4.10 9.66 9.11
N ASP A 103 -4.75 8.98 8.20
CA ASP A 103 -5.79 8.03 8.54
C ASP A 103 -5.17 6.90 9.37
N ASN A 104 -5.92 6.40 10.36
CA ASN A 104 -5.45 5.37 11.31
C ASN A 104 -5.04 4.04 10.65
N ASN A 105 -5.15 3.93 9.33
CA ASN A 105 -4.88 2.72 8.55
C ASN A 105 -3.62 2.81 7.70
N ASP A 106 -2.83 3.87 7.84
CA ASP A 106 -1.54 4.00 7.19
C ASP A 106 -0.44 3.42 8.07
N THR A 107 0.60 2.89 7.43
CA THR A 107 1.77 2.36 8.12
C THR A 107 3.03 2.90 7.47
N TRP A 108 3.97 3.35 8.28
CA TRP A 108 5.28 3.78 7.84
C TRP A 108 6.37 3.09 8.66
N LEU A 109 7.34 2.48 7.98
CA LEU A 109 8.45 1.74 8.57
C LEU A 109 9.76 2.37 8.16
N LYS A 110 10.61 2.70 9.12
CA LYS A 110 12.02 3.04 8.83
C LYS A 110 12.83 1.75 8.90
N ILE A 111 13.44 1.37 7.77
CA ILE A 111 14.10 0.09 7.57
C ILE A 111 15.61 0.31 7.42
N LYS A 112 16.38 -0.52 8.10
CA LYS A 112 17.84 -0.66 7.92
C LYS A 112 18.14 -2.02 7.32
N TYR A 113 18.86 -2.04 6.21
CA TYR A 113 19.29 -3.27 5.51
C TYR A 113 20.71 -3.67 5.85
N PHE A 114 21.02 -4.97 5.71
CA PHE A 114 22.31 -5.57 6.00
C PHE A 114 22.69 -6.61 4.95
N LYS A 115 24.00 -6.74 4.69
CA LYS A 115 24.58 -7.78 3.83
C LYS A 115 25.44 -8.72 4.66
N LYS A 116 25.46 -9.99 4.26
CA LYS A 116 26.29 -11.08 4.80
C LYS A 116 25.93 -11.50 6.22
N ASP A 117 26.24 -10.67 7.22
CA ASP A 117 26.10 -11.07 8.62
C ASP A 117 24.78 -10.58 9.21
N ARG A 118 24.11 -11.50 9.91
CA ARG A 118 22.88 -11.15 10.64
C ARG A 118 23.22 -10.20 11.80
N PRO A 119 22.64 -9.00 11.86
CA PRO A 119 22.94 -8.06 12.93
C PRO A 119 22.40 -8.53 14.27
N ILE A 120 23.26 -8.59 15.30
CA ILE A 120 22.89 -9.07 16.63
C ILE A 120 22.30 -8.00 17.56
N LYS A 121 22.50 -6.71 17.23
CA LYS A 121 22.05 -5.60 18.08
C LYS A 121 20.56 -5.29 17.99
N TYR A 122 19.86 -5.86 17.01
CA TYR A 122 18.42 -5.63 16.81
C TYR A 122 17.62 -6.80 17.36
N GLN A 123 16.56 -6.51 18.10
CA GLN A 123 15.71 -7.53 18.71
C GLN A 123 15.04 -8.42 17.66
N THR A 124 14.59 -7.81 16.57
CA THR A 124 13.98 -8.54 15.45
C THR A 124 14.70 -8.21 14.15
N VAL A 125 15.14 -9.27 13.48
CA VAL A 125 15.81 -9.20 12.18
C VAL A 125 15.10 -10.13 11.22
N TYR A 126 14.73 -9.58 10.08
CA TYR A 126 13.98 -10.27 9.02
C TYR A 126 14.90 -10.73 7.89
N GLU A 127 14.55 -11.86 7.30
CA GLU A 127 15.11 -12.37 6.04
C GLU A 127 14.12 -12.06 4.91
N PRO A 128 14.49 -11.28 3.87
CA PRO A 128 13.58 -10.89 2.80
C PRO A 128 12.81 -12.04 2.18
N SER A 129 13.49 -13.13 1.83
CA SER A 129 12.88 -14.30 1.17
C SER A 129 11.81 -15.00 2.04
N VAL A 130 12.03 -15.04 3.34
CA VAL A 130 11.08 -15.62 4.30
C VAL A 130 9.83 -14.76 4.40
N VAL A 131 10.00 -13.46 4.58
CA VAL A 131 8.89 -12.51 4.67
C VAL A 131 8.03 -12.53 3.39
N ILE A 132 8.67 -12.49 2.22
CA ILE A 132 7.96 -12.54 0.93
C ILE A 132 7.13 -13.81 0.83
N LYS A 133 7.73 -14.98 1.09
CA LYS A 133 7.04 -16.27 1.03
C LYS A 133 5.83 -16.31 1.94
N ASP A 134 5.99 -15.89 3.19
CA ASP A 134 4.94 -15.98 4.20
C ASP A 134 3.79 -15.02 3.92
N LEU A 135 4.08 -13.77 3.53
CA LEU A 135 3.06 -12.77 3.27
C LEU A 135 2.36 -12.98 1.92
N HIS A 136 3.06 -13.46 0.88
CA HIS A 136 2.42 -13.89 -0.37
C HIS A 136 1.42 -15.02 -0.11
N LYS A 137 1.80 -16.01 0.71
CA LYS A 137 0.89 -17.10 1.09
C LYS A 137 -0.31 -16.57 1.90
N LYS A 138 -0.06 -15.71 2.91
CA LYS A 138 -1.09 -15.15 3.80
C LYS A 138 -2.15 -14.38 3.03
N TYR A 139 -1.74 -13.55 2.08
CA TYR A 139 -2.62 -12.66 1.34
C TYR A 139 -2.94 -13.11 -0.08
N LYS A 140 -2.49 -14.31 -0.48
CA LYS A 140 -2.69 -14.87 -1.83
C LYS A 140 -2.21 -13.92 -2.94
N ILE A 141 -1.10 -13.23 -2.70
CA ILE A 141 -0.46 -12.34 -3.67
C ILE A 141 0.25 -13.24 -4.70
N LYS A 142 -0.07 -13.03 -5.97
CA LYS A 142 0.57 -13.74 -7.09
C LYS A 142 1.85 -13.00 -7.48
N ASN A 143 2.90 -13.76 -7.82
CA ASN A 143 4.13 -13.23 -8.40
C ASN A 143 3.87 -12.73 -9.82
#